data_8a71206f3ddf91675379737866267959
#
_entry.id   8a71206f3ddf91675379737866267959
#
_cell.length_a   1.000
_cell.length_b   1.000
_cell.length_c   1.000
_cell.angle_alpha   90.00
_cell.angle_beta   90.00
_cell.angle_gamma   90.00
#
_symmetry.space_group_name_H-M   'P 1'
#
loop_
_entity.id
_entity.type
_entity.pdbx_description
1 polymer ?
#
loop_
_entity_poly.entity_id
_entity_poly.type
_entity_poly.pdbx_seq_one_letter_code
_entity_poly.pdbx_strand_id
1 'polypeptide(L)'
;GVERYTCTVCKYVSETRKREAEAADKKNTESELVKVKRTEAKDAALNSKFNVKAGKTVKVTWGKVKDADGYDVYMAYCGKDKEKVVKSVKAADSLSVEISKLKKKGINQKKNIKCHVLAYKMVDGKKVTVAKSITIHAAGKKNKSVTDAKSIKLKKTSYVLAKGKKAVVKASIVKKDKKRPIINHISEFRYATSDSKVAVVSKNGKITAKGKGSCSIYVYASNGCAQKIKVVVK
;
A
#
# COMPACT_ATOMS: atom_id res chain seq x y z
N GLY A 1 -29.25 25.83 -56.41
CA GLY A 1 -29.60 24.75 -55.47
C GLY A 1 -28.49 23.71 -55.48
N VAL A 2 -27.82 23.57 -54.36
CA VAL A 2 -26.84 22.46 -54.16
C VAL A 2 -27.64 21.34 -53.50
N GLU A 3 -27.95 20.30 -54.27
CA GLU A 3 -28.50 19.06 -53.75
C GLU A 3 -27.43 18.32 -52.92
N ARG A 4 -27.60 18.27 -51.63
CA ARG A 4 -26.81 17.39 -50.78
C ARG A 4 -27.39 15.99 -50.86
N TYR A 5 -26.76 15.14 -51.64
CA TYR A 5 -26.98 13.69 -51.56
C TYR A 5 -26.44 13.19 -50.23
N THR A 6 -27.31 13.03 -49.27
CA THR A 6 -26.97 12.32 -48.03
C THR A 6 -27.04 10.84 -48.29
N CYS A 7 -25.91 10.21 -48.54
CA CYS A 7 -25.81 8.77 -48.69
C CYS A 7 -26.17 8.12 -47.33
N THR A 8 -27.41 7.67 -47.20
CA THR A 8 -27.93 6.97 -46.03
C THR A 8 -27.09 5.74 -45.63
N VAL A 9 -26.49 5.08 -46.65
CA VAL A 9 -25.61 3.92 -46.50
C VAL A 9 -24.27 4.33 -45.85
N CYS A 10 -23.65 5.44 -46.31
CA CYS A 10 -22.39 5.92 -45.76
C CYS A 10 -22.54 6.43 -44.29
N LYS A 11 -23.69 7.05 -43.98
CA LYS A 11 -23.97 7.47 -42.59
C LYS A 11 -24.12 6.26 -41.69
N TYR A 12 -24.80 5.22 -42.14
CA TYR A 12 -24.96 3.97 -41.36
C TYR A 12 -23.61 3.26 -41.15
N VAL A 13 -22.78 3.17 -42.19
CA VAL A 13 -21.44 2.58 -42.10
C VAL A 13 -20.52 3.40 -41.19
N SER A 14 -20.61 4.74 -41.25
CA SER A 14 -19.80 5.61 -40.39
C SER A 14 -20.23 5.51 -38.89
N GLU A 15 -21.51 5.42 -38.62
CA GLU A 15 -22.03 5.24 -37.24
C GLU A 15 -21.69 3.84 -36.71
N THR A 16 -21.78 2.79 -37.54
CA THR A 16 -21.38 1.44 -37.13
C THR A 16 -19.88 1.38 -36.83
N ARG A 17 -19.03 1.92 -37.71
CA ARG A 17 -17.58 2.01 -37.48
C ARG A 17 -17.23 2.84 -36.22
N LYS A 18 -17.96 3.94 -36.01
CA LYS A 18 -17.77 4.79 -34.82
C LYS A 18 -18.15 4.04 -33.53
N ARG A 19 -19.26 3.30 -33.54
CA ARG A 19 -19.70 2.45 -32.41
C ARG A 19 -18.74 1.28 -32.16
N GLU A 20 -18.21 0.65 -33.20
CA GLU A 20 -17.21 -0.40 -33.09
C GLU A 20 -15.87 0.14 -32.55
N ALA A 21 -15.44 1.32 -32.99
CA ALA A 21 -14.26 1.99 -32.47
C ALA A 21 -14.44 2.38 -30.99
N GLU A 22 -15.60 2.95 -30.61
CA GLU A 22 -15.92 3.28 -29.20
C GLU A 22 -16.04 2.03 -28.31
N ALA A 23 -16.56 0.90 -28.86
CA ALA A 23 -16.62 -0.38 -28.16
C ALA A 23 -15.23 -1.02 -28.02
N ALA A 24 -14.39 -0.93 -29.07
CA ALA A 24 -13.01 -1.40 -29.02
C ALA A 24 -12.16 -0.58 -28.04
N ASP A 25 -12.31 0.74 -28.01
CA ASP A 25 -11.66 1.63 -27.04
C ASP A 25 -12.09 1.33 -25.61
N LYS A 26 -13.39 1.17 -25.34
CA LYS A 26 -13.92 0.78 -24.03
C LYS A 26 -13.35 -0.57 -23.58
N LYS A 27 -13.36 -1.58 -24.47
CA LYS A 27 -12.82 -2.91 -24.19
C LYS A 27 -11.30 -2.88 -23.96
N ASN A 28 -10.58 -2.05 -24.69
CA ASN A 28 -9.14 -1.86 -24.53
C ASN A 28 -8.83 -1.13 -23.22
N THR A 29 -9.60 -0.09 -22.86
CA THR A 29 -9.48 0.65 -21.60
C THR A 29 -9.80 -0.24 -20.40
N GLU A 30 -10.86 -1.07 -20.46
CA GLU A 30 -11.14 -2.05 -19.41
C GLU A 30 -10.03 -3.10 -19.28
N SER A 31 -9.49 -3.61 -20.38
CA SER A 31 -8.37 -4.56 -20.39
C SER A 31 -7.11 -3.95 -19.80
N GLU A 32 -6.80 -2.68 -20.08
CA GLU A 32 -5.69 -1.94 -19.49
C GLU A 32 -5.90 -1.66 -18.00
N LEU A 33 -7.09 -1.25 -17.59
CA LEU A 33 -7.46 -1.05 -16.18
C LEU A 33 -7.34 -2.34 -15.36
N VAL A 34 -7.70 -3.49 -15.95
CA VAL A 34 -7.52 -4.81 -15.31
C VAL A 34 -6.05 -5.12 -15.11
N LYS A 35 -5.18 -4.82 -16.08
CA LYS A 35 -3.72 -5.03 -16.00
C LYS A 35 -3.07 -4.16 -14.91
N VAL A 36 -3.56 -2.93 -14.70
CA VAL A 36 -3.01 -1.99 -13.70
C VAL A 36 -3.64 -2.12 -12.31
N LYS A 37 -4.55 -3.06 -12.12
CA LYS A 37 -5.26 -3.29 -10.85
C LYS A 37 -4.28 -3.45 -9.68
N ARG A 38 -4.64 -2.86 -8.54
CA ARG A 38 -3.97 -3.10 -7.27
C ARG A 38 -4.03 -4.57 -6.89
N THR A 39 -2.91 -5.14 -6.45
CA THR A 39 -2.80 -6.51 -5.97
C THR A 39 -2.07 -6.57 -4.63
N GLU A 40 -2.34 -7.63 -3.85
CA GLU A 40 -1.66 -7.88 -2.58
C GLU A 40 -0.14 -8.03 -2.76
N ALA A 41 0.29 -8.64 -3.86
CA ALA A 41 1.71 -8.77 -4.20
C ALA A 41 2.37 -7.40 -4.44
N LYS A 42 1.70 -6.47 -5.13
CA LYS A 42 2.18 -5.10 -5.33
C LYS A 42 2.20 -4.31 -4.01
N ASP A 43 1.19 -4.48 -3.15
CA ASP A 43 1.18 -3.90 -1.80
C ASP A 43 2.34 -4.43 -0.96
N ALA A 44 2.60 -5.75 -1.01
CA ALA A 44 3.72 -6.38 -0.33
C ALA A 44 5.08 -5.87 -0.84
N ALA A 45 5.23 -5.68 -2.16
CA ALA A 45 6.43 -5.09 -2.76
C ALA A 45 6.64 -3.66 -2.25
N LEU A 46 5.61 -2.82 -2.25
CA LEU A 46 5.66 -1.45 -1.72
C LEU A 46 6.08 -1.43 -0.24
N ASN A 47 5.50 -2.33 0.56
CA ASN A 47 5.80 -2.43 2.00
C ASN A 47 7.16 -3.06 2.31
N SER A 48 7.82 -3.73 1.36
CA SER A 48 9.05 -4.51 1.60
C SER A 48 10.20 -3.67 2.18
N LYS A 49 10.25 -2.37 1.84
CA LYS A 49 11.23 -1.40 2.35
C LYS A 49 10.55 -0.16 2.94
N PHE A 50 9.23 -0.22 3.20
CA PHE A 50 8.51 0.93 3.71
C PHE A 50 8.90 1.24 5.15
N ASN A 51 9.51 2.42 5.33
CA ASN A 51 10.01 2.89 6.61
C ASN A 51 9.87 4.40 6.70
N VAL A 52 9.65 4.90 7.93
CA VAL A 52 9.54 6.32 8.25
C VAL A 52 10.50 6.62 9.40
N LYS A 53 11.50 7.45 9.14
CA LYS A 53 12.44 7.95 10.15
C LYS A 53 12.07 9.39 10.48
N ALA A 54 11.47 9.61 11.66
CA ALA A 54 11.12 10.94 12.14
C ALA A 54 12.33 11.65 12.77
N GLY A 55 12.56 12.92 12.39
CA GLY A 55 13.64 13.76 12.89
C GLY A 55 13.35 15.24 12.66
N LYS A 56 14.37 16.08 12.47
CA LYS A 56 14.21 17.45 11.92
C LYS A 56 13.58 17.42 10.53
N THR A 57 13.95 16.41 9.73
CA THR A 57 13.26 15.98 8.52
C THR A 57 12.64 14.61 8.76
N VAL A 58 11.65 14.25 7.94
CA VAL A 58 11.06 12.91 7.93
C VAL A 58 11.52 12.23 6.65
N LYS A 59 12.38 11.21 6.79
CA LYS A 59 12.76 10.37 5.66
C LYS A 59 11.77 9.23 5.50
N VAL A 60 11.20 9.11 4.31
CA VAL A 60 10.28 8.03 3.92
C VAL A 60 10.94 7.22 2.83
N THR A 61 10.99 5.91 2.97
CA THR A 61 11.49 4.96 1.96
C THR A 61 10.45 3.89 1.70
N TRP A 62 10.45 3.30 0.49
CA TRP A 62 9.52 2.24 0.12
C TRP A 62 10.14 1.26 -0.87
N GLY A 63 9.46 0.14 -1.12
CA GLY A 63 9.87 -0.85 -2.10
C GLY A 63 9.38 -0.49 -3.51
N LYS A 64 10.15 -0.87 -4.52
CA LYS A 64 9.77 -0.71 -5.93
C LYS A 64 8.53 -1.54 -6.25
N VAL A 65 7.57 -0.93 -6.92
CA VAL A 65 6.37 -1.61 -7.46
C VAL A 65 6.53 -1.72 -8.96
N LYS A 66 6.40 -2.94 -9.48
CA LYS A 66 6.45 -3.19 -10.92
C LYS A 66 5.32 -2.40 -11.61
N ASP A 67 5.63 -1.80 -12.74
CA ASP A 67 4.72 -1.03 -13.61
C ASP A 67 4.12 0.23 -12.94
N ALA A 68 4.69 0.73 -11.85
CA ALA A 68 4.32 2.02 -11.31
C ALA A 68 5.03 3.16 -12.07
N ASP A 69 4.30 4.21 -12.40
CA ASP A 69 4.83 5.43 -13.01
C ASP A 69 5.28 6.45 -11.96
N GLY A 70 4.75 6.31 -10.73
CA GLY A 70 5.15 7.19 -9.63
C GLY A 70 4.54 6.81 -8.29
N TYR A 71 4.91 7.60 -7.30
CA TYR A 71 4.50 7.42 -5.90
C TYR A 71 4.03 8.72 -5.31
N ASP A 72 2.91 8.70 -4.61
CA ASP A 72 2.40 9.81 -3.81
C ASP A 72 2.58 9.47 -2.33
N VAL A 73 3.32 10.31 -1.62
CA VAL A 73 3.57 10.19 -0.18
C VAL A 73 2.55 11.03 0.57
N TYR A 74 1.76 10.40 1.40
CA TYR A 74 0.75 11.01 2.26
C TYR A 74 1.24 11.07 3.69
N MET A 75 1.08 12.21 4.34
CA MET A 75 1.53 12.40 5.71
C MET A 75 0.65 13.37 6.48
N ALA A 76 0.52 13.11 7.79
CA ALA A 76 -0.04 14.03 8.76
C ALA A 76 0.55 13.76 10.15
N TYR A 77 0.32 14.65 11.11
CA TYR A 77 0.47 14.29 12.52
C TYR A 77 -0.66 13.33 12.93
N CYS A 78 -0.36 12.42 13.87
CA CYS A 78 -1.38 11.57 14.47
C CYS A 78 -2.45 12.42 15.17
N GLY A 79 -3.67 11.89 15.30
CA GLY A 79 -4.84 12.57 15.80
C GLY A 79 -5.87 12.84 14.70
N LYS A 80 -6.61 13.95 14.80
CA LYS A 80 -7.72 14.30 13.89
C LYS A 80 -7.29 14.70 12.47
N ASP A 81 -6.01 15.02 12.25
CA ASP A 81 -5.53 15.43 10.93
C ASP A 81 -5.65 14.29 9.92
N LYS A 82 -6.24 14.56 8.75
CA LYS A 82 -6.22 13.63 7.60
C LYS A 82 -4.89 13.75 6.87
N GLU A 83 -4.35 12.61 6.41
CA GLU A 83 -3.14 12.61 5.58
C GLU A 83 -3.40 13.32 4.25
N LYS A 84 -2.46 14.16 3.85
CA LYS A 84 -2.44 14.84 2.55
C LYS A 84 -1.18 14.46 1.81
N VAL A 85 -1.20 14.55 0.48
CA VAL A 85 0.01 14.41 -0.33
C VAL A 85 1.01 15.49 0.08
N VAL A 86 2.19 15.05 0.52
CA VAL A 86 3.29 15.95 0.89
C VAL A 86 4.42 15.92 -0.14
N LYS A 87 4.48 14.88 -0.95
CA LYS A 87 5.44 14.74 -2.06
C LYS A 87 4.90 13.73 -3.08
N SER A 88 5.09 14.04 -4.37
CA SER A 88 4.95 13.11 -5.49
C SER A 88 6.31 12.88 -6.11
N VAL A 89 6.59 11.63 -6.51
CA VAL A 89 7.88 11.19 -7.08
C VAL A 89 7.59 10.32 -8.29
N LYS A 90 8.30 10.53 -9.41
CA LYS A 90 8.28 9.61 -10.54
C LYS A 90 9.02 8.31 -10.15
N ALA A 91 8.58 7.17 -10.68
CA ALA A 91 9.15 5.88 -10.31
C ALA A 91 10.63 5.71 -10.73
N ALA A 92 11.06 6.44 -11.75
CA ALA A 92 12.44 6.47 -12.21
C ALA A 92 13.39 7.27 -11.31
N ASP A 93 12.86 8.23 -10.52
CA ASP A 93 13.69 9.21 -9.81
C ASP A 93 14.22 8.65 -8.49
N SER A 94 13.34 8.16 -7.61
CA SER A 94 13.74 7.71 -6.28
C SER A 94 12.67 6.84 -5.60
N LEU A 95 13.12 5.97 -4.71
CA LEU A 95 12.28 5.21 -3.78
C LEU A 95 12.37 5.77 -2.35
N SER A 96 12.75 7.03 -2.23
CA SER A 96 12.80 7.73 -0.95
C SER A 96 12.58 9.22 -1.11
N VAL A 97 12.08 9.85 -0.06
CA VAL A 97 11.95 11.33 0.02
C VAL A 97 12.28 11.81 1.42
N GLU A 98 12.72 13.06 1.50
CA GLU A 98 12.84 13.78 2.77
C GLU A 98 11.83 14.92 2.82
N ILE A 99 11.07 14.99 3.91
CA ILE A 99 10.04 15.98 4.17
C ILE A 99 10.51 16.87 5.30
N SER A 100 10.80 18.15 5.01
CA SER A 100 11.27 19.13 5.99
C SER A 100 10.15 19.96 6.62
N LYS A 101 8.99 20.03 5.95
CA LYS A 101 7.85 20.82 6.40
C LYS A 101 6.56 20.01 6.38
N LEU A 102 5.72 20.20 7.38
CA LEU A 102 4.35 19.67 7.43
C LEU A 102 3.42 20.81 7.84
N LYS A 103 2.30 21.01 7.10
CA LYS A 103 1.42 22.18 7.27
C LYS A 103 2.16 23.52 7.15
N LYS A 104 3.08 23.62 6.16
CA LYS A 104 3.93 24.81 5.89
C LYS A 104 4.93 25.17 7.01
N LYS A 105 4.97 24.41 8.12
CA LYS A 105 5.89 24.60 9.25
C LYS A 105 6.91 23.47 9.33
N GLY A 106 8.07 23.71 9.94
CA GLY A 106 9.06 22.67 10.22
C GLY A 106 8.46 21.50 11.03
N ILE A 107 9.07 20.33 10.92
CA ILE A 107 8.58 19.14 11.59
C ILE A 107 8.58 19.29 13.11
N ASN A 108 7.41 19.17 13.72
CA ASN A 108 7.29 19.12 15.17
C ASN A 108 7.70 17.73 15.69
N GLN A 109 8.91 17.63 16.19
CA GLN A 109 9.50 16.38 16.65
C GLN A 109 8.86 15.79 17.92
N LYS A 110 8.01 16.56 18.64
CA LYS A 110 7.24 16.05 19.81
C LYS A 110 5.97 15.31 19.37
N LYS A 111 5.47 15.54 18.15
CA LYS A 111 4.25 14.92 17.63
C LYS A 111 4.56 13.63 16.86
N ASN A 112 3.73 12.61 17.03
CA ASN A 112 3.77 11.40 16.24
C ASN A 112 3.27 11.67 14.82
N ILE A 113 3.80 10.94 13.86
CA ILE A 113 3.51 11.10 12.44
C ILE A 113 2.81 9.84 11.93
N LYS A 114 1.80 10.01 11.11
CA LYS A 114 1.22 8.97 10.28
C LYS A 114 1.53 9.22 8.81
N CYS A 115 1.89 8.15 8.10
CA CYS A 115 2.35 8.21 6.73
C CYS A 115 1.97 6.95 5.97
N HIS A 116 1.54 7.10 4.73
CA HIS A 116 1.40 6.00 3.76
C HIS A 116 1.85 6.46 2.38
N VAL A 117 2.09 5.50 1.51
CA VAL A 117 2.51 5.72 0.12
C VAL A 117 1.52 5.00 -0.79
N LEU A 118 1.11 5.68 -1.86
CA LEU A 118 0.39 5.07 -2.99
C LEU A 118 1.34 5.00 -4.18
N ALA A 119 1.45 3.81 -4.79
CA ALA A 119 2.02 3.69 -6.11
C ALA A 119 0.90 3.84 -7.14
N TYR A 120 1.13 4.61 -8.19
CA TYR A 120 0.15 4.83 -9.25
C TYR A 120 0.72 4.55 -10.63
N LYS A 121 -0.16 4.26 -11.57
CA LYS A 121 0.08 4.28 -13.00
C LYS A 121 -0.80 5.36 -13.63
N MET A 122 -0.28 6.01 -14.67
CA MET A 122 -1.07 6.94 -15.49
C MET A 122 -1.85 6.15 -16.53
N VAL A 123 -3.16 6.34 -16.56
CA VAL A 123 -4.07 5.78 -17.57
C VAL A 123 -4.97 6.91 -18.03
N ASP A 124 -4.94 7.24 -19.30
CA ASP A 124 -5.72 8.33 -19.91
C ASP A 124 -5.58 9.66 -19.14
N GLY A 125 -4.34 10.01 -18.79
CA GLY A 125 -4.03 11.23 -18.03
C GLY A 125 -4.43 11.20 -16.56
N LYS A 126 -5.01 10.10 -16.05
CA LYS A 126 -5.45 9.95 -14.66
C LYS A 126 -4.56 9.01 -13.88
N LYS A 127 -4.35 9.29 -12.59
CA LYS A 127 -3.64 8.39 -11.67
C LYS A 127 -4.54 7.23 -11.26
N VAL A 128 -4.14 5.99 -11.59
CA VAL A 128 -4.76 4.76 -11.10
C VAL A 128 -3.86 4.14 -10.04
N THR A 129 -4.38 3.93 -8.84
CA THR A 129 -3.62 3.31 -7.75
C THR A 129 -3.36 1.83 -8.02
N VAL A 130 -2.09 1.43 -8.10
CA VAL A 130 -1.66 0.04 -8.35
C VAL A 130 -1.11 -0.66 -7.11
N ALA A 131 -0.69 0.10 -6.08
CA ALA A 131 -0.36 -0.43 -4.77
C ALA A 131 -0.58 0.62 -3.67
N LYS A 132 -0.87 0.14 -2.46
CA LYS A 132 -1.00 0.98 -1.26
C LYS A 132 -0.18 0.36 -0.13
N SER A 133 0.65 1.18 0.52
CA SER A 133 1.33 0.75 1.73
C SER A 133 0.37 0.66 2.92
N ILE A 134 0.80 -0.02 3.98
CA ILE A 134 0.20 0.17 5.30
C ILE A 134 0.37 1.64 5.71
N THR A 135 -0.45 2.14 6.64
CA THR A 135 -0.20 3.44 7.26
C THR A 135 0.75 3.25 8.44
N ILE A 136 1.96 3.77 8.37
CA ILE A 136 2.90 3.79 9.50
C ILE A 136 2.51 4.91 10.47
N HIS A 137 2.56 4.63 11.77
CA HIS A 137 2.49 5.59 12.86
C HIS A 137 3.83 5.56 13.60
N ALA A 138 4.69 6.56 13.35
CA ALA A 138 6.01 6.67 13.94
C ALA A 138 6.03 7.68 15.09
N ALA A 139 6.70 7.35 16.17
CA ALA A 139 6.91 8.26 17.29
C ALA A 139 7.78 9.44 16.86
N GLY A 140 7.40 10.65 17.24
CA GLY A 140 8.24 11.84 17.06
C GLY A 140 9.58 11.66 17.81
N LYS A 141 10.70 12.06 17.20
CA LYS A 141 12.05 11.86 17.79
C LYS A 141 12.19 12.41 19.20
N LYS A 142 11.51 13.52 19.52
CA LYS A 142 11.51 14.15 20.85
C LYS A 142 10.24 13.85 21.66
N ASN A 143 9.39 12.91 21.21
CA ASN A 143 8.25 12.46 22.01
C ASN A 143 8.76 11.63 23.19
N LYS A 144 8.36 12.03 24.41
CA LYS A 144 8.75 11.34 25.65
C LYS A 144 7.68 10.36 26.16
N SER A 145 6.48 10.39 25.61
CA SER A 145 5.33 9.60 26.11
C SER A 145 5.24 8.21 25.48
N VAL A 146 5.77 8.04 24.27
CA VAL A 146 5.69 6.77 23.52
C VAL A 146 7.01 6.44 22.84
N THR A 147 7.15 5.19 22.40
CA THR A 147 8.30 4.70 21.63
C THR A 147 7.85 3.86 20.44
N ASP A 148 8.76 3.61 19.52
CA ASP A 148 8.59 2.71 18.39
C ASP A 148 8.99 1.26 18.73
N ALA A 149 8.50 0.32 17.94
CA ALA A 149 9.04 -1.02 17.88
C ALA A 149 10.49 -1.00 17.35
N LYS A 150 11.40 -1.72 18.00
CA LYS A 150 12.74 -2.03 17.51
C LYS A 150 12.70 -3.25 16.58
N SER A 151 11.95 -4.27 17.00
CA SER A 151 11.73 -5.51 16.24
C SER A 151 10.45 -6.20 16.69
N ILE A 152 10.00 -7.19 15.91
CA ILE A 152 8.95 -8.13 16.26
C ILE A 152 9.57 -9.50 16.45
N LYS A 153 9.24 -10.19 17.54
CA LYS A 153 9.57 -11.60 17.77
C LYS A 153 8.37 -12.44 17.39
N LEU A 154 8.54 -13.44 16.54
CA LEU A 154 7.52 -14.44 16.17
C LEU A 154 7.80 -15.76 16.90
N LYS A 155 6.74 -16.41 17.41
CA LYS A 155 6.88 -17.75 17.97
C LYS A 155 7.12 -18.80 16.88
N LYS A 156 6.52 -18.60 15.67
CA LYS A 156 6.72 -19.43 14.48
C LYS A 156 6.88 -18.55 13.25
N THR A 157 7.80 -18.92 12.36
CA THR A 157 8.09 -18.22 11.10
C THR A 157 7.54 -18.96 9.89
N SER A 158 6.95 -20.16 10.09
CA SER A 158 6.32 -20.93 9.02
C SER A 158 5.13 -21.75 9.54
N TYR A 159 4.17 -21.99 8.64
CA TYR A 159 3.02 -22.87 8.85
C TYR A 159 2.81 -23.73 7.60
N VAL A 160 2.53 -25.01 7.82
CA VAL A 160 2.04 -25.94 6.79
C VAL A 160 0.62 -26.31 7.21
N LEU A 161 -0.37 -26.04 6.37
CA LEU A 161 -1.78 -26.18 6.69
C LEU A 161 -2.50 -26.94 5.56
N ALA A 162 -3.42 -27.83 5.90
CA ALA A 162 -4.39 -28.34 4.93
C ALA A 162 -5.44 -27.25 4.61
N LYS A 163 -6.04 -27.29 3.41
CA LYS A 163 -7.13 -26.38 3.02
C LYS A 163 -8.22 -26.31 4.09
N GLY A 164 -8.72 -25.12 4.41
CA GLY A 164 -9.72 -24.87 5.45
C GLY A 164 -9.18 -24.80 6.88
N LYS A 165 -7.98 -25.33 7.14
CA LYS A 165 -7.39 -25.27 8.49
C LYS A 165 -6.93 -23.86 8.85
N LYS A 166 -6.85 -23.60 10.15
CA LYS A 166 -6.57 -22.30 10.74
C LYS A 166 -5.37 -22.36 11.67
N ALA A 167 -4.64 -21.26 11.78
CA ALA A 167 -3.57 -21.05 12.73
C ALA A 167 -3.61 -19.63 13.28
N VAL A 168 -2.98 -19.38 14.42
CA VAL A 168 -2.91 -18.05 15.02
C VAL A 168 -1.46 -17.60 15.11
N VAL A 169 -1.18 -16.41 14.62
CA VAL A 169 0.13 -15.79 14.75
C VAL A 169 0.33 -15.36 16.21
N LYS A 170 1.42 -15.85 16.81
CA LYS A 170 1.88 -15.39 18.13
C LYS A 170 3.12 -14.52 17.94
N ALA A 171 2.99 -13.25 18.27
CA ALA A 171 4.04 -12.23 18.10
C ALA A 171 4.16 -11.37 19.36
N SER A 172 5.32 -10.77 19.57
CA SER A 172 5.55 -9.76 20.61
C SER A 172 6.46 -8.65 20.08
N ILE A 173 6.30 -7.44 20.61
CA ILE A 173 7.11 -6.28 20.25
C ILE A 173 8.33 -6.17 21.17
N VAL A 174 9.50 -5.99 20.58
CA VAL A 174 10.68 -5.47 21.26
C VAL A 174 10.68 -3.95 21.08
N LYS A 175 10.55 -3.21 22.15
CA LYS A 175 10.49 -1.73 22.14
C LYS A 175 11.89 -1.13 21.93
N LYS A 176 11.98 0.05 21.28
CA LYS A 176 13.22 0.83 21.22
C LYS A 176 13.61 1.37 22.61
N ASP A 177 12.62 1.86 23.35
CA ASP A 177 12.76 2.26 24.74
C ASP A 177 11.86 1.39 25.61
N LYS A 178 12.47 0.58 26.47
CA LYS A 178 11.74 -0.39 27.31
C LYS A 178 10.80 0.31 28.32
N LYS A 179 11.13 1.53 28.75
CA LYS A 179 10.38 2.29 29.77
C LYS A 179 9.11 2.94 29.22
N ARG A 180 9.00 3.11 27.87
CA ARG A 180 7.86 3.79 27.25
C ARG A 180 6.90 2.80 26.58
N PRO A 181 5.59 3.07 26.56
CA PRO A 181 4.63 2.28 25.82
C PRO A 181 4.79 2.50 24.30
N ILE A 182 4.36 1.53 23.51
CA ILE A 182 4.16 1.69 22.06
C ILE A 182 2.95 2.60 21.83
N ILE A 183 2.90 3.27 20.67
CA ILE A 183 1.72 4.02 20.22
C ILE A 183 0.48 3.12 20.30
N ASN A 184 -0.53 3.54 21.07
CA ASN A 184 -1.70 2.74 21.44
C ASN A 184 -3.02 3.17 20.79
N HIS A 185 -3.03 4.25 19.97
CA HIS A 185 -4.24 4.69 19.25
C HIS A 185 -4.52 3.90 17.97
N ILE A 186 -3.73 2.85 17.70
CA ILE A 186 -3.92 1.87 16.63
C ILE A 186 -3.62 0.46 17.17
N SER A 187 -4.03 -0.56 16.42
CA SER A 187 -3.71 -1.96 16.77
C SER A 187 -2.20 -2.19 16.88
N GLU A 188 -1.79 -2.92 17.92
CA GLU A 188 -0.38 -3.28 18.17
C GLU A 188 0.24 -3.98 16.96
N PHE A 189 -0.50 -4.91 16.36
CA PHE A 189 -0.13 -5.59 15.14
C PHE A 189 -1.15 -5.37 14.03
N ARG A 190 -0.65 -5.31 12.80
CA ARG A 190 -1.44 -5.36 11.58
C ARG A 190 -0.89 -6.46 10.71
N TYR A 191 -1.75 -7.08 9.93
CA TYR A 191 -1.42 -8.25 9.13
C TYR A 191 -1.79 -8.03 7.69
N ALA A 192 -1.00 -8.61 6.78
CA ALA A 192 -1.32 -8.66 5.36
C ALA A 192 -0.87 -10.00 4.77
N THR A 193 -1.54 -10.45 3.74
CA THR A 193 -1.11 -11.59 2.94
C THR A 193 -0.50 -11.12 1.62
N SER A 194 0.40 -11.90 1.04
CA SER A 194 0.87 -11.69 -0.33
C SER A 194 -0.03 -12.34 -1.38
N ASP A 195 -0.90 -13.28 -0.96
CA ASP A 195 -1.84 -13.97 -1.83
C ASP A 195 -3.02 -14.53 -1.02
N SER A 196 -4.17 -13.87 -1.14
CA SER A 196 -5.40 -14.26 -0.45
C SER A 196 -6.07 -15.52 -1.03
N LYS A 197 -5.69 -15.93 -2.24
CA LYS A 197 -6.14 -17.20 -2.83
C LYS A 197 -5.53 -18.39 -2.10
N VAL A 198 -4.29 -18.25 -1.60
CA VAL A 198 -3.59 -19.29 -0.82
C VAL A 198 -3.97 -19.22 0.64
N ALA A 199 -3.84 -18.06 1.30
CA ALA A 199 -4.24 -17.89 2.68
C ALA A 199 -4.63 -16.46 2.99
N VAL A 200 -5.61 -16.28 3.87
CA VAL A 200 -6.02 -14.97 4.42
C VAL A 200 -5.61 -14.86 5.87
N VAL A 201 -5.47 -13.63 6.37
CA VAL A 201 -5.20 -13.35 7.77
C VAL A 201 -6.17 -12.28 8.29
N SER A 202 -6.76 -12.53 9.45
CA SER A 202 -7.66 -11.57 10.09
C SER A 202 -6.89 -10.48 10.83
N LYS A 203 -7.60 -9.42 11.24
CA LYS A 203 -7.05 -8.34 12.09
C LYS A 203 -6.44 -8.84 13.41
N ASN A 204 -6.86 -10.01 13.89
CA ASN A 204 -6.37 -10.64 15.13
C ASN A 204 -5.29 -11.69 14.87
N GLY A 205 -4.69 -11.73 13.67
CA GLY A 205 -3.62 -12.66 13.34
C GLY A 205 -4.06 -14.10 13.11
N LYS A 206 -5.37 -14.38 12.91
CA LYS A 206 -5.87 -15.73 12.57
C LYS A 206 -5.68 -15.98 11.07
N ILE A 207 -4.79 -16.88 10.73
CA ILE A 207 -4.55 -17.38 9.37
C ILE A 207 -5.62 -18.41 9.04
N THR A 208 -6.17 -18.36 7.83
CA THR A 208 -7.07 -19.39 7.27
C THR A 208 -6.53 -19.83 5.91
N ALA A 209 -6.23 -21.11 5.76
CA ALA A 209 -5.81 -21.72 4.51
C ALA A 209 -6.97 -21.79 3.52
N LYS A 210 -6.80 -21.28 2.29
CA LYS A 210 -7.86 -21.15 1.27
C LYS A 210 -7.65 -22.08 0.09
N GLY A 211 -6.46 -22.13 -0.46
CA GLY A 211 -6.13 -22.94 -1.63
C GLY A 211 -4.70 -23.40 -1.62
N LYS A 212 -4.41 -24.51 -2.33
CA LYS A 212 -3.08 -25.08 -2.47
C LYS A 212 -2.07 -24.04 -3.00
N GLY A 213 -0.90 -23.99 -2.40
CA GLY A 213 0.16 -23.06 -2.81
C GLY A 213 0.99 -22.55 -1.63
N SER A 214 1.76 -21.49 -1.87
CA SER A 214 2.61 -20.85 -0.86
C SER A 214 2.43 -19.34 -0.91
N CYS A 215 2.26 -18.72 0.25
CA CYS A 215 2.22 -17.27 0.39
C CYS A 215 2.99 -16.80 1.61
N SER A 216 3.13 -15.49 1.75
CA SER A 216 3.69 -14.83 2.92
C SER A 216 2.62 -14.08 3.69
N ILE A 217 2.58 -14.26 5.01
CA ILE A 217 1.86 -13.40 5.92
C ILE A 217 2.84 -12.42 6.54
N TYR A 218 2.56 -11.14 6.41
CA TYR A 218 3.35 -10.06 6.99
C TYR A 218 2.71 -9.61 8.30
N VAL A 219 3.53 -9.37 9.31
CA VAL A 219 3.15 -8.85 10.62
C VAL A 219 3.84 -7.51 10.78
N TYR A 220 3.08 -6.43 10.99
CA TYR A 220 3.60 -5.07 11.09
C TYR A 220 3.28 -4.50 12.47
N ALA A 221 4.26 -3.91 13.12
CA ALA A 221 4.05 -3.01 14.25
C ALA A 221 3.60 -1.61 13.77
N SER A 222 3.19 -0.74 14.69
CA SER A 222 2.70 0.62 14.38
C SER A 222 3.64 1.43 13.50
N ASN A 223 4.94 1.37 13.76
CA ASN A 223 5.98 2.11 13.04
C ASN A 223 6.47 1.44 11.75
N GLY A 224 5.78 0.38 11.27
CA GLY A 224 6.15 -0.33 10.04
C GLY A 224 7.24 -1.38 10.20
N CYS A 225 7.80 -1.56 11.41
CA CYS A 225 8.66 -2.70 11.69
C CYS A 225 7.91 -3.98 11.36
N ALA A 226 8.50 -4.87 10.57
CA ALA A 226 7.81 -6.03 9.98
C ALA A 226 8.56 -7.33 10.19
N GLN A 227 7.79 -8.41 10.23
CA GLN A 227 8.26 -9.79 10.13
C GLN A 227 7.40 -10.56 9.12
N LYS A 228 7.98 -11.60 8.53
CA LYS A 228 7.36 -12.43 7.51
C LYS A 228 7.22 -13.87 7.99
N ILE A 229 6.07 -14.45 7.74
CA ILE A 229 5.73 -15.84 8.03
C ILE A 229 5.47 -16.53 6.69
N LYS A 230 6.13 -17.67 6.42
CA LYS A 230 5.82 -18.52 5.26
C LYS A 230 4.61 -19.38 5.57
N VAL A 231 3.64 -19.41 4.67
CA VAL A 231 2.46 -20.29 4.75
C VAL A 231 2.44 -21.18 3.51
N VAL A 232 2.39 -22.48 3.72
CA VAL A 232 2.22 -23.48 2.66
C VAL A 232 0.89 -24.19 2.91
N VAL A 233 0.03 -24.20 1.89
CA VAL A 233 -1.25 -24.94 1.92
C VAL A 233 -1.13 -26.16 1.00
N LYS A 234 -1.38 -27.33 1.56
CA LYS A 234 -1.39 -28.62 0.86
C LYS A 234 -2.79 -28.99 0.40
#